data_14c5b23e815309d5107b8f5522a97613
#
_entry.id   14c5b23e815309d5107b8f5522a97613
#
_cell.length_a   1.000
_cell.length_b   1.000
_cell.length_c   1.000
_cell.angle_alpha   90.00
_cell.angle_beta   90.00
_cell.angle_gamma   90.00
#
_symmetry.space_group_name_H-M   'P 1'
#
loop_
_entity.id
_entity.type
_entity.pdbx_description
1 polymer ?
#
loop_
_entity_poly.entity_id
_entity_poly.type
_entity_poly.pdbx_seq_one_letter_code
_entity_poly.pdbx_strand_id
1 'polypeptide(L)'
;MFISADAQPKAQGDVLSMDPANALVQQAREQISDWQVIAQAHHSRAPAIDGLLRLQADAQDLAAPTILLSAPQGIGVVTSGGVLLKSGDALYLQSQDDIHLAAAQRLSIQASQDISLLAQEQGLRLVSGKGPLEIESHGDVLNLIAQQDITVQSVQGHLQLTAKNGITLGCGGGYIRIAPSGEIDIHTPGTLSLKGQHIWEPPTRLSFPLPELPGAVCKECLLRAHHAAQGFVSPQVQA
;
A
#
# COMPACT_ATOMS: atom_id res chain seq x y z
N MET A 1 -3.27 11.52 32.64
CA MET A 1 -3.29 10.35 33.56
C MET A 1 -2.20 9.40 33.08
N PHE A 2 -1.25 9.08 33.94
CA PHE A 2 -0.19 8.11 33.67
C PHE A 2 -0.51 6.79 34.38
N ILE A 3 -0.40 5.68 33.67
CA ILE A 3 -0.54 4.33 34.22
C ILE A 3 0.70 3.56 33.82
N SER A 4 1.49 3.13 34.80
CA SER A 4 2.68 2.31 34.62
C SER A 4 2.64 1.09 35.53
N ALA A 5 3.10 -0.05 35.04
CA ALA A 5 3.31 -1.26 35.83
C ALA A 5 4.81 -1.54 36.08
N ASP A 6 5.69 -0.57 35.81
CA ASP A 6 7.12 -0.70 36.02
C ASP A 6 7.43 -0.90 37.50
N ALA A 7 8.11 -2.00 37.85
CA ALA A 7 8.57 -2.25 39.20
C ALA A 7 9.80 -1.36 39.49
N GLN A 8 9.68 -0.48 40.48
CA GLN A 8 10.76 0.36 40.94
C GLN A 8 11.18 0.00 42.39
N PRO A 9 11.89 -1.13 42.59
CA PRO A 9 12.13 -1.69 43.94
C PRO A 9 13.04 -0.82 44.81
N LYS A 10 13.67 0.22 44.27
CA LYS A 10 14.57 1.15 44.99
C LYS A 10 14.31 2.62 44.62
N ALA A 11 13.09 2.99 44.28
CA ALA A 11 12.77 4.38 43.96
C ALA A 11 13.10 5.29 45.16
N GLN A 12 14.05 6.19 44.96
CA GLN A 12 14.42 7.26 45.92
C GLN A 12 14.00 8.64 45.39
N GLY A 13 13.06 8.71 44.46
CA GLY A 13 12.56 9.92 43.85
C GLY A 13 11.04 9.98 43.80
N ASP A 14 10.50 10.78 42.89
CA ASP A 14 9.07 10.92 42.67
C ASP A 14 8.41 9.57 42.37
N VAL A 15 7.24 9.36 42.95
CA VAL A 15 6.51 8.07 42.95
C VAL A 15 6.15 7.56 41.53
N LEU A 16 6.25 8.42 40.52
CA LEU A 16 5.91 8.11 39.12
C LEU A 16 7.02 8.66 38.18
N SER A 17 8.10 7.91 38.00
CA SER A 17 9.05 8.23 36.92
C SER A 17 8.45 7.87 35.56
N MET A 18 8.43 8.83 34.65
CA MET A 18 8.02 8.65 33.25
C MET A 18 9.22 8.30 32.35
N ASP A 19 10.43 8.23 32.89
CA ASP A 19 11.67 8.06 32.12
C ASP A 19 11.64 6.79 31.24
N PRO A 20 11.20 5.60 31.73
CA PRO A 20 11.15 4.41 30.89
C PRO A 20 10.17 4.55 29.71
N ALA A 21 8.99 5.16 29.95
CA ALA A 21 8.01 5.38 28.91
C ALA A 21 8.46 6.42 27.90
N ASN A 22 9.09 7.51 28.34
CA ASN A 22 9.67 8.53 27.48
C ASN A 22 10.83 7.97 26.63
N ALA A 23 11.66 7.09 27.18
CA ALA A 23 12.71 6.41 26.45
C ALA A 23 12.15 5.55 25.30
N LEU A 24 11.05 4.83 25.51
CA LEU A 24 10.37 4.07 24.46
C LEU A 24 9.80 4.96 23.37
N VAL A 25 9.20 6.09 23.72
CA VAL A 25 8.68 7.07 22.73
C VAL A 25 9.84 7.67 21.93
N GLN A 26 10.95 7.97 22.56
CA GLN A 26 12.15 8.45 21.87
C GLN A 26 12.72 7.41 20.92
N GLN A 27 12.84 6.16 21.34
CA GLN A 27 13.28 5.05 20.49
C GLN A 27 12.35 4.87 19.27
N ALA A 28 11.04 4.94 19.47
CA ALA A 28 10.07 4.88 18.38
C ALA A 28 10.29 6.01 17.36
N ARG A 29 10.58 7.23 17.83
CA ARG A 29 10.90 8.37 16.98
C ARG A 29 12.17 8.15 16.15
N GLU A 30 13.22 7.67 16.78
CA GLU A 30 14.49 7.39 16.11
C GLU A 30 14.31 6.36 15.00
N GLN A 31 13.61 5.26 15.26
CA GLN A 31 13.29 4.25 14.26
C GLN A 31 12.47 4.81 13.09
N ILE A 32 11.47 5.65 13.34
CA ILE A 32 10.69 6.29 12.26
C ILE A 32 11.57 7.22 11.44
N SER A 33 12.51 7.94 12.07
CA SER A 33 13.48 8.78 11.36
C SER A 33 14.38 7.94 10.43
N ASP A 34 14.87 6.80 10.88
CA ASP A 34 15.64 5.89 10.06
C ASP A 34 14.82 5.36 8.88
N TRP A 35 13.56 4.99 9.11
CA TRP A 35 12.64 4.59 8.06
C TRP A 35 12.35 5.70 7.05
N GLN A 36 12.36 6.98 7.46
CA GLN A 36 12.24 8.11 6.52
C GLN A 36 13.41 8.14 5.53
N VAL A 37 14.63 7.94 5.99
CA VAL A 37 15.83 7.90 5.14
C VAL A 37 15.75 6.75 4.15
N ILE A 38 15.36 5.56 4.62
CA ILE A 38 15.19 4.36 3.78
C ILE A 38 14.09 4.59 2.73
N ALA A 39 12.93 5.10 3.13
CA ALA A 39 11.82 5.38 2.22
C ALA A 39 12.23 6.36 1.12
N GLN A 40 12.96 7.43 1.46
CA GLN A 40 13.48 8.39 0.48
C GLN A 40 14.45 7.73 -0.51
N ALA A 41 15.37 6.89 -0.03
CA ALA A 41 16.32 6.18 -0.90
C ALA A 41 15.61 5.26 -1.92
N HIS A 42 14.44 4.73 -1.57
CA HIS A 42 13.63 3.87 -2.43
C HIS A 42 12.49 4.60 -3.16
N HIS A 43 12.48 5.94 -3.15
CA HIS A 43 11.40 6.76 -3.73
C HIS A 43 9.99 6.40 -3.21
N SER A 44 9.94 5.87 -1.97
CA SER A 44 8.70 5.56 -1.26
C SER A 44 8.27 6.74 -0.39
N ARG A 45 6.98 6.78 -0.01
CA ARG A 45 6.47 7.81 0.89
C ARG A 45 6.97 7.55 2.30
N ALA A 46 7.58 8.56 2.89
CA ALA A 46 8.06 8.52 4.27
C ALA A 46 6.90 8.86 5.25
N PRO A 47 6.82 8.21 6.42
CA PRO A 47 5.86 8.58 7.44
C PRO A 47 6.20 9.96 8.02
N ALA A 48 5.18 10.79 8.31
CA ALA A 48 5.37 12.06 9.01
C ALA A 48 5.62 11.80 10.50
N ILE A 49 6.52 12.56 11.13
CA ILE A 49 6.88 12.39 12.57
C ILE A 49 6.32 13.50 13.47
N ASP A 50 5.69 14.53 12.90
CA ASP A 50 5.26 15.72 13.65
C ASP A 50 4.30 15.40 14.80
N GLY A 51 3.37 14.46 14.59
CA GLY A 51 2.45 14.00 15.63
C GLY A 51 3.16 13.30 16.78
N LEU A 52 4.21 12.52 16.49
CA LEU A 52 5.01 11.84 17.52
C LEU A 52 5.88 12.82 18.31
N LEU A 53 6.44 13.84 17.65
CA LEU A 53 7.17 14.92 18.32
C LEU A 53 6.28 15.69 19.29
N ARG A 54 5.06 16.00 18.89
CA ARG A 54 4.07 16.65 19.79
C ARG A 54 3.74 15.76 20.98
N LEU A 55 3.41 14.48 20.74
CA LEU A 55 3.11 13.53 21.80
C LEU A 55 4.28 13.42 22.80
N GLN A 56 5.51 13.38 22.32
CA GLN A 56 6.71 13.33 23.16
C GLN A 56 6.85 14.61 24.03
N ALA A 57 6.70 15.78 23.44
CA ALA A 57 6.78 17.04 24.15
C ALA A 57 5.68 17.14 25.23
N ASP A 58 4.44 16.83 24.88
CA ASP A 58 3.31 16.83 25.82
C ASP A 58 3.51 15.84 26.97
N ALA A 59 4.11 14.68 26.71
CA ALA A 59 4.41 13.68 27.72
C ALA A 59 5.58 14.08 28.63
N GLN A 60 6.59 14.77 28.12
CA GLN A 60 7.75 15.23 28.92
C GLN A 60 7.42 16.41 29.81
N ASP A 61 6.72 17.39 29.26
CA ASP A 61 6.48 18.66 29.96
C ASP A 61 5.16 18.66 30.76
N LEU A 62 4.32 17.61 30.59
CA LEU A 62 2.95 17.55 31.12
C LEU A 62 2.12 18.80 30.78
N ALA A 63 2.44 19.42 29.65
CA ALA A 63 1.85 20.68 29.22
C ALA A 63 0.38 20.53 28.79
N ALA A 64 -0.04 19.31 28.41
CA ALA A 64 -1.41 18.98 28.04
C ALA A 64 -1.92 17.72 28.76
N PRO A 65 -3.24 17.53 28.91
CA PRO A 65 -3.80 16.30 29.48
C PRO A 65 -3.46 15.09 28.59
N THR A 66 -2.51 14.25 29.02
CA THR A 66 -2.01 13.09 28.29
C THR A 66 -2.25 11.80 29.08
N ILE A 67 -2.62 10.71 28.40
CA ILE A 67 -2.68 9.36 28.96
C ILE A 67 -1.56 8.55 28.34
N LEU A 68 -0.62 8.08 29.15
CA LEU A 68 0.47 7.19 28.74
C LEU A 68 0.30 5.84 29.45
N LEU A 69 0.24 4.74 28.68
CA LEU A 69 0.16 3.38 29.21
C LEU A 69 1.51 2.71 28.96
N SER A 70 2.18 2.29 30.01
CA SER A 70 3.47 1.60 29.96
C SER A 70 3.47 0.42 30.92
N ALA A 71 3.97 -0.73 30.45
CA ALA A 71 4.14 -1.92 31.27
C ALA A 71 5.30 -2.78 30.74
N PRO A 72 6.26 -3.23 31.60
CA PRO A 72 7.46 -3.96 31.19
C PRO A 72 7.16 -5.38 30.66
N GLN A 73 6.02 -5.98 31.04
CA GLN A 73 5.63 -7.33 30.63
C GLN A 73 4.57 -7.37 29.53
N GLY A 74 4.06 -6.20 29.11
CA GLY A 74 3.09 -6.08 28.02
C GLY A 74 1.75 -5.50 28.43
N ILE A 75 0.98 -5.07 27.42
CA ILE A 75 -0.35 -4.52 27.53
C ILE A 75 -1.29 -5.33 26.63
N GLY A 76 -2.32 -5.93 27.21
CA GLY A 76 -3.38 -6.65 26.50
C GLY A 76 -4.66 -5.82 26.46
N VAL A 77 -5.26 -5.69 25.26
CA VAL A 77 -6.60 -5.11 25.09
C VAL A 77 -7.50 -6.17 24.50
N VAL A 78 -8.41 -6.70 25.30
CA VAL A 78 -9.29 -7.81 24.93
C VAL A 78 -10.74 -7.45 25.24
N THR A 79 -11.64 -7.67 24.29
CA THR A 79 -13.07 -7.44 24.48
C THR A 79 -13.89 -8.43 23.66
N SER A 80 -15.09 -8.77 24.10
CA SER A 80 -16.07 -9.52 23.32
C SER A 80 -16.84 -8.63 22.32
N GLY A 81 -16.72 -7.32 22.43
CA GLY A 81 -17.32 -6.32 21.54
C GLY A 81 -16.31 -5.71 20.60
N GLY A 82 -16.56 -4.49 20.16
CA GLY A 82 -15.68 -3.75 19.28
C GLY A 82 -14.60 -2.97 20.01
N VAL A 83 -13.46 -2.73 19.34
CA VAL A 83 -12.42 -1.77 19.75
C VAL A 83 -12.35 -0.68 18.70
N LEU A 84 -12.45 0.58 19.10
CA LEU A 84 -12.26 1.75 18.25
C LEU A 84 -10.97 2.46 18.64
N LEU A 85 -10.01 2.54 17.72
CA LEU A 85 -8.86 3.41 17.82
C LEU A 85 -9.03 4.56 16.83
N LYS A 86 -9.25 5.77 17.34
CA LYS A 86 -9.43 6.98 16.54
C LYS A 86 -8.50 8.07 17.04
N SER A 87 -7.68 8.61 16.14
CA SER A 87 -6.88 9.80 16.37
C SER A 87 -7.41 10.98 15.54
N GLY A 88 -7.30 12.19 16.07
CA GLY A 88 -7.58 13.43 15.34
C GLY A 88 -6.41 13.88 14.48
N ASP A 89 -5.22 13.33 14.69
CA ASP A 89 -3.98 13.65 13.99
C ASP A 89 -3.41 12.38 13.36
N ALA A 90 -2.39 11.78 13.91
CA ALA A 90 -1.75 10.57 13.40
C ALA A 90 -1.94 9.40 14.37
N LEU A 91 -2.02 8.18 13.84
CA LEU A 91 -1.97 6.94 14.58
C LEU A 91 -0.73 6.17 14.16
N TYR A 92 0.19 5.91 15.11
CA TYR A 92 1.40 5.14 14.89
C TYR A 92 1.22 3.74 15.49
N LEU A 93 1.42 2.72 14.67
CA LEU A 93 1.54 1.32 15.08
C LEU A 93 2.95 0.87 14.74
N GLN A 94 3.76 0.60 15.75
CA GLN A 94 5.17 0.28 15.59
C GLN A 94 5.56 -0.86 16.51
N SER A 95 6.39 -1.77 16.00
CA SER A 95 7.03 -2.84 16.75
C SER A 95 8.49 -2.91 16.38
N GLN A 96 9.35 -3.38 17.29
CA GLN A 96 10.75 -3.70 16.98
C GLN A 96 10.87 -5.00 16.17
N ASP A 97 9.94 -5.94 16.40
CA ASP A 97 9.91 -7.22 15.71
C ASP A 97 8.76 -7.25 14.69
N ASP A 98 7.63 -7.83 15.02
CA ASP A 98 6.55 -8.09 14.09
C ASP A 98 5.26 -7.32 14.42
N ILE A 99 4.50 -6.98 13.40
CA ILE A 99 3.11 -6.55 13.50
C ILE A 99 2.24 -7.55 12.75
N HIS A 100 1.38 -8.28 13.45
CA HIS A 100 0.44 -9.22 12.87
C HIS A 100 -0.97 -8.63 12.81
N LEU A 101 -1.52 -8.51 11.61
CA LEU A 101 -2.90 -8.10 11.37
C LEU A 101 -3.68 -9.28 10.77
N ALA A 102 -4.63 -9.83 11.53
CA ALA A 102 -5.45 -10.95 11.09
C ALA A 102 -6.93 -10.67 11.32
N ALA A 103 -7.77 -11.00 10.35
CA ALA A 103 -9.22 -10.90 10.44
C ALA A 103 -9.87 -12.18 9.92
N ALA A 104 -10.87 -12.69 10.65
CA ALA A 104 -11.59 -13.89 10.25
C ALA A 104 -12.41 -13.71 8.96
N GLN A 105 -12.83 -12.48 8.65
CA GLN A 105 -13.67 -12.20 7.48
C GLN A 105 -13.01 -11.21 6.53
N ARG A 106 -12.76 -9.99 6.98
CA ARG A 106 -12.30 -8.92 6.09
C ARG A 106 -11.31 -7.98 6.77
N LEU A 107 -10.23 -7.67 6.09
CA LEU A 107 -9.33 -6.56 6.38
C LEU A 107 -9.50 -5.52 5.27
N SER A 108 -9.83 -4.27 5.62
CA SER A 108 -9.95 -3.16 4.66
C SER A 108 -8.96 -2.07 5.02
N ILE A 109 -8.14 -1.66 4.06
CA ILE A 109 -7.18 -0.56 4.20
C ILE A 109 -7.54 0.48 3.15
N GLN A 110 -7.84 1.71 3.59
CA GLN A 110 -8.28 2.80 2.72
C GLN A 110 -7.60 4.10 3.12
N ALA A 111 -7.16 4.85 2.14
CA ALA A 111 -6.60 6.19 2.32
C ALA A 111 -7.17 7.15 1.27
N SER A 112 -7.34 8.42 1.63
CA SER A 112 -7.84 9.45 0.71
C SER A 112 -6.77 9.95 -0.26
N GLN A 113 -5.51 9.78 0.05
CA GLN A 113 -4.39 10.25 -0.77
C GLN A 113 -3.59 9.10 -1.35
N ASP A 114 -2.87 8.35 -0.52
CA ASP A 114 -2.02 7.26 -0.98
C ASP A 114 -1.84 6.16 0.08
N ILE A 115 -1.46 4.98 -0.39
CA ILE A 115 -1.00 3.85 0.42
C ILE A 115 0.38 3.48 -0.09
N SER A 116 1.39 3.55 0.77
CA SER A 116 2.77 3.17 0.46
C SER A 116 3.16 1.91 1.22
N LEU A 117 3.65 0.90 0.52
CA LEU A 117 4.13 -0.36 1.09
C LEU A 117 5.59 -0.54 0.68
N LEU A 118 6.49 -0.62 1.64
CA LEU A 118 7.92 -0.81 1.43
C LEU A 118 8.41 -2.00 2.26
N ALA A 119 9.06 -2.97 1.62
CA ALA A 119 9.81 -4.04 2.26
C ALA A 119 11.28 -3.92 1.83
N GLN A 120 12.17 -3.70 2.78
CA GLN A 120 13.57 -3.39 2.50
C GLN A 120 14.39 -4.63 2.08
N GLU A 121 14.20 -5.76 2.74
CA GLU A 121 15.13 -6.90 2.59
C GLU A 121 14.49 -8.15 1.98
N GLN A 122 13.34 -8.59 2.48
CA GLN A 122 12.75 -9.87 2.11
C GLN A 122 11.62 -9.79 1.08
N GLY A 123 11.26 -8.57 0.66
CA GLY A 123 10.27 -8.32 -0.39
C GLY A 123 8.83 -8.33 0.08
N LEU A 124 7.93 -8.08 -0.87
CA LEU A 124 6.48 -8.02 -0.68
C LEU A 124 5.82 -9.20 -1.38
N ARG A 125 4.97 -9.94 -0.69
CA ARG A 125 4.23 -11.08 -1.23
C ARG A 125 2.73 -10.86 -1.16
N LEU A 126 2.05 -10.87 -2.31
CA LEU A 126 0.60 -10.80 -2.44
C LEU A 126 0.08 -12.13 -2.98
N VAL A 127 -0.77 -12.82 -2.24
CA VAL A 127 -1.30 -14.13 -2.62
C VAL A 127 -2.81 -14.17 -2.36
N SER A 128 -3.59 -14.53 -3.39
CA SER A 128 -4.98 -14.92 -3.24
C SER A 128 -5.08 -16.45 -3.25
N GLY A 129 -5.59 -17.05 -2.17
CA GLY A 129 -5.76 -18.51 -2.08
C GLY A 129 -6.95 -19.01 -2.87
N LYS A 130 -8.01 -18.21 -2.95
CA LYS A 130 -9.23 -18.48 -3.75
C LYS A 130 -9.80 -17.15 -4.21
N GLY A 131 -10.29 -17.11 -5.43
CA GLY A 131 -10.81 -15.89 -6.06
C GLY A 131 -9.72 -15.08 -6.75
N PRO A 132 -10.06 -13.98 -7.42
CA PRO A 132 -9.13 -13.17 -8.19
C PRO A 132 -8.18 -12.35 -7.29
N LEU A 133 -7.02 -12.03 -7.82
CA LEU A 133 -6.18 -10.92 -7.37
C LEU A 133 -6.32 -9.81 -8.42
N GLU A 134 -6.91 -8.69 -8.06
CA GLU A 134 -7.18 -7.56 -8.96
C GLU A 134 -6.24 -6.39 -8.60
N ILE A 135 -5.57 -5.85 -9.62
CA ILE A 135 -4.73 -4.65 -9.52
C ILE A 135 -5.17 -3.69 -10.61
N GLU A 136 -5.79 -2.59 -10.23
CA GLU A 136 -6.39 -1.64 -11.17
C GLU A 136 -5.94 -0.21 -10.90
N SER A 137 -5.69 0.55 -11.95
CA SER A 137 -5.47 1.99 -11.90
C SER A 137 -6.51 2.67 -12.77
N HIS A 138 -7.47 3.37 -12.16
CA HIS A 138 -8.65 3.91 -12.85
C HIS A 138 -8.40 5.28 -13.49
N GLY A 139 -7.42 6.05 -13.03
CA GLY A 139 -7.22 7.42 -13.48
C GLY A 139 -5.84 7.71 -14.05
N ASP A 140 -4.89 6.77 -13.94
CA ASP A 140 -3.50 6.99 -14.31
C ASP A 140 -2.83 5.67 -14.71
N VAL A 141 -1.53 5.66 -14.88
CA VAL A 141 -0.74 4.52 -15.33
C VAL A 141 -0.53 3.49 -14.23
N LEU A 142 -0.46 2.22 -14.61
CA LEU A 142 0.05 1.13 -13.79
C LEU A 142 1.47 0.80 -14.27
N ASN A 143 2.48 1.03 -13.44
CA ASN A 143 3.88 0.73 -13.74
C ASN A 143 4.32 -0.53 -12.99
N LEU A 144 4.87 -1.51 -13.72
CA LEU A 144 5.53 -2.68 -13.18
C LEU A 144 7.00 -2.62 -13.62
N ILE A 145 7.91 -2.36 -12.68
CA ILE A 145 9.32 -2.15 -12.95
C ILE A 145 10.14 -3.09 -12.08
N ALA A 146 11.08 -3.82 -12.66
CA ALA A 146 12.04 -4.63 -11.96
C ALA A 146 13.45 -4.35 -12.47
N GLN A 147 14.45 -4.41 -11.60
CA GLN A 147 15.85 -4.30 -11.98
C GLN A 147 16.33 -5.55 -12.73
N GLN A 148 15.74 -6.70 -12.42
CA GLN A 148 16.03 -7.97 -13.08
C GLN A 148 14.84 -8.41 -13.93
N ASP A 149 14.37 -9.64 -13.78
CA ASP A 149 13.35 -10.23 -14.62
C ASP A 149 11.92 -9.87 -14.12
N ILE A 150 11.01 -9.70 -15.07
CA ILE A 150 9.57 -9.73 -14.83
C ILE A 150 9.03 -11.00 -15.49
N THR A 151 8.47 -11.91 -14.67
CA THR A 151 7.87 -13.15 -15.15
C THR A 151 6.35 -13.08 -15.03
N VAL A 152 5.65 -13.27 -16.15
CA VAL A 152 4.18 -13.33 -16.21
C VAL A 152 3.78 -14.68 -16.80
N GLN A 153 3.11 -15.52 -16.01
CA GLN A 153 2.75 -16.88 -16.41
C GLN A 153 1.30 -17.20 -16.08
N SER A 154 0.62 -17.88 -17.00
CA SER A 154 -0.69 -18.52 -16.77
C SER A 154 -0.52 -20.03 -16.91
N VAL A 155 -0.75 -20.77 -15.81
CA VAL A 155 -0.46 -22.22 -15.77
C VAL A 155 -1.51 -23.04 -16.51
N GLN A 156 -2.79 -22.65 -16.45
CA GLN A 156 -3.89 -23.44 -17.01
C GLN A 156 -4.81 -22.65 -17.95
N GLY A 157 -4.56 -21.35 -18.10
CA GLY A 157 -5.41 -20.47 -18.91
C GLY A 157 -4.59 -19.72 -19.97
N HIS A 158 -5.13 -18.61 -20.41
CA HIS A 158 -4.51 -17.71 -21.38
C HIS A 158 -3.85 -16.51 -20.71
N LEU A 159 -2.79 -16.01 -21.32
CA LEU A 159 -2.30 -14.65 -21.08
C LEU A 159 -2.88 -13.75 -22.17
N GLN A 160 -3.75 -12.82 -21.79
CA GLN A 160 -4.38 -11.87 -22.68
C GLN A 160 -3.82 -10.47 -22.45
N LEU A 161 -3.26 -9.87 -23.50
CA LEU A 161 -2.77 -8.50 -23.50
C LEU A 161 -3.58 -7.72 -24.53
N THR A 162 -4.38 -6.75 -24.09
CA THR A 162 -5.18 -5.89 -24.96
C THR A 162 -4.99 -4.44 -24.60
N ALA A 163 -4.94 -3.56 -25.58
CA ALA A 163 -4.83 -2.12 -25.37
C ALA A 163 -5.58 -1.35 -26.48
N LYS A 164 -6.21 -0.25 -26.12
CA LYS A 164 -6.93 0.63 -27.06
C LYS A 164 -5.98 1.29 -28.06
N ASN A 165 -4.82 1.75 -27.59
CA ASN A 165 -3.92 2.61 -28.37
C ASN A 165 -2.67 1.87 -28.90
N GLY A 166 -2.67 0.52 -28.79
CA GLY A 166 -1.62 -0.34 -29.31
C GLY A 166 -0.77 -1.03 -28.26
N ILE A 167 -0.02 -2.03 -28.68
CA ILE A 167 0.90 -2.84 -27.87
C ILE A 167 2.25 -2.79 -28.53
N THR A 168 3.31 -2.58 -27.73
CA THR A 168 4.69 -2.63 -28.21
C THR A 168 5.51 -3.57 -27.32
N LEU A 169 6.18 -4.54 -27.94
CA LEU A 169 7.13 -5.42 -27.29
C LEU A 169 8.50 -5.13 -27.93
N GLY A 170 9.46 -4.62 -27.17
CA GLY A 170 10.73 -4.16 -27.73
C GLY A 170 11.94 -4.51 -26.88
N CYS A 171 13.07 -4.78 -27.56
CA CYS A 171 14.36 -5.01 -26.93
C CYS A 171 15.49 -4.69 -27.92
N GLY A 172 16.54 -3.99 -27.50
CA GLY A 172 17.77 -3.80 -28.29
C GLY A 172 17.56 -3.14 -29.66
N GLY A 173 16.55 -2.27 -29.81
CA GLY A 173 16.19 -1.65 -31.09
C GLY A 173 15.27 -2.48 -32.00
N GLY A 174 15.06 -3.75 -31.69
CA GLY A 174 14.02 -4.57 -32.33
C GLY A 174 12.68 -4.46 -31.61
N TYR A 175 11.56 -4.58 -32.33
CA TYR A 175 10.22 -4.54 -31.74
C TYR A 175 9.19 -5.32 -32.54
N ILE A 176 8.11 -5.71 -31.85
CA ILE A 176 6.83 -6.10 -32.45
C ILE A 176 5.81 -5.08 -31.95
N ARG A 177 5.16 -4.39 -32.86
CA ARG A 177 4.15 -3.38 -32.58
C ARG A 177 2.82 -3.76 -33.21
N ILE A 178 1.76 -3.66 -32.44
CA ILE A 178 0.37 -3.77 -32.91
C ILE A 178 -0.23 -2.39 -32.80
N ALA A 179 -0.53 -1.78 -33.93
CA ALA A 179 -1.13 -0.44 -34.00
C ALA A 179 -2.65 -0.47 -33.75
N PRO A 180 -3.29 0.65 -33.40
CA PRO A 180 -4.75 0.72 -33.24
C PRO A 180 -5.54 0.37 -34.51
N SER A 181 -4.91 0.50 -35.67
CA SER A 181 -5.47 0.10 -36.98
C SER A 181 -5.54 -1.42 -37.17
N GLY A 182 -4.86 -2.20 -36.30
CA GLY A 182 -4.64 -3.62 -36.45
C GLY A 182 -3.41 -3.99 -37.29
N GLU A 183 -2.64 -3.01 -37.76
CA GLU A 183 -1.37 -3.23 -38.44
C GLU A 183 -0.34 -3.82 -37.47
N ILE A 184 0.44 -4.79 -37.89
CA ILE A 184 1.50 -5.43 -37.13
C ILE A 184 2.84 -5.13 -37.78
N ASP A 185 3.70 -4.37 -37.10
CA ASP A 185 5.07 -4.09 -37.51
C ASP A 185 6.03 -5.00 -36.76
N ILE A 186 6.90 -5.66 -37.49
CA ILE A 186 8.04 -6.42 -36.97
C ILE A 186 9.31 -5.78 -37.49
N HIS A 187 10.08 -5.17 -36.61
CA HIS A 187 11.33 -4.49 -36.98
C HIS A 187 12.51 -5.06 -36.21
N THR A 188 13.63 -5.20 -36.89
CA THR A 188 14.91 -5.56 -36.29
C THR A 188 16.08 -4.86 -37.01
N PRO A 189 17.08 -4.34 -36.27
CA PRO A 189 18.30 -3.81 -36.87
C PRO A 189 19.24 -4.94 -37.41
N GLY A 190 18.94 -6.21 -37.07
CA GLY A 190 19.71 -7.38 -37.46
C GLY A 190 18.92 -8.31 -38.37
N THR A 191 19.02 -9.60 -38.14
CA THR A 191 18.38 -10.64 -38.96
C THR A 191 17.06 -11.09 -38.34
N LEU A 192 15.96 -11.09 -39.10
CA LEU A 192 14.70 -11.73 -38.76
C LEU A 192 14.70 -13.19 -39.24
N SER A 193 14.62 -14.15 -38.33
CA SER A 193 14.51 -15.57 -38.63
C SER A 193 13.14 -16.09 -38.28
N LEU A 194 12.38 -16.56 -39.27
CA LEU A 194 11.05 -17.17 -39.10
C LEU A 194 11.18 -18.67 -39.42
N LYS A 195 10.79 -19.54 -38.46
CA LYS A 195 10.83 -20.98 -38.57
C LYS A 195 9.42 -21.56 -38.46
N GLY A 196 9.00 -22.32 -39.45
CA GLY A 196 7.68 -22.98 -39.47
C GLY A 196 7.04 -22.91 -40.84
N GLN A 197 5.82 -23.42 -40.95
CA GLN A 197 4.99 -23.25 -42.16
C GLN A 197 4.39 -21.85 -42.18
N HIS A 198 4.43 -21.20 -43.34
CA HIS A 198 3.84 -19.88 -43.55
C HIS A 198 2.55 -20.03 -44.37
N ILE A 199 1.44 -19.57 -43.84
CA ILE A 199 0.16 -19.53 -44.51
C ILE A 199 -0.27 -18.06 -44.62
N TRP A 200 -0.62 -17.62 -45.82
CA TRP A 200 -1.11 -16.28 -46.10
C TRP A 200 -2.61 -16.35 -46.38
N GLU A 201 -3.41 -15.73 -45.49
CA GLU A 201 -4.87 -15.65 -45.61
C GLU A 201 -5.32 -14.20 -45.80
N PRO A 202 -6.48 -13.98 -46.47
CA PRO A 202 -7.02 -12.61 -46.55
C PRO A 202 -7.36 -12.07 -45.19
N PRO A 203 -7.19 -10.74 -44.93
CA PRO A 203 -7.39 -10.14 -43.65
C PRO A 203 -8.88 -10.19 -43.22
N THR A 204 -9.12 -10.62 -42.01
CA THR A 204 -10.44 -10.54 -41.33
C THR A 204 -10.36 -9.65 -40.09
N ARG A 205 -11.41 -8.88 -39.83
CA ARG A 205 -11.46 -8.04 -38.62
C ARG A 205 -12.02 -8.84 -37.46
N LEU A 206 -11.28 -8.87 -36.36
CA LEU A 206 -11.71 -9.40 -35.07
C LEU A 206 -11.82 -8.24 -34.08
N SER A 207 -12.79 -8.30 -33.17
CA SER A 207 -12.95 -7.34 -32.09
C SER A 207 -12.51 -7.98 -30.77
N PHE A 208 -11.64 -7.28 -30.05
CA PHE A 208 -11.25 -7.68 -28.70
C PHE A 208 -11.91 -6.72 -27.69
N PRO A 209 -12.89 -7.21 -26.90
CA PRO A 209 -13.51 -6.38 -25.88
C PRO A 209 -12.50 -6.02 -24.79
N LEU A 210 -12.47 -4.75 -24.44
CA LEU A 210 -11.73 -4.28 -23.28
C LEU A 210 -12.66 -4.21 -22.07
N PRO A 211 -12.19 -4.50 -20.85
CA PRO A 211 -13.00 -4.31 -19.66
C PRO A 211 -13.35 -2.83 -19.48
N GLU A 212 -14.56 -2.58 -19.05
CA GLU A 212 -15.01 -1.25 -18.63
C GLU A 212 -14.59 -1.03 -17.18
N LEU A 213 -13.76 -0.02 -16.94
CA LEU A 213 -13.41 0.41 -15.60
C LEU A 213 -14.48 1.37 -15.07
N PRO A 214 -14.76 1.35 -13.75
CA PRO A 214 -15.66 2.32 -13.14
C PRO A 214 -15.19 3.75 -13.46
N GLY A 215 -16.13 4.62 -13.82
CA GLY A 215 -15.85 6.03 -14.04
C GLY A 215 -15.19 6.67 -12.81
N ALA A 216 -14.43 7.75 -13.01
CA ALA A 216 -13.79 8.47 -11.92
C ALA A 216 -14.81 8.77 -10.81
N VAL A 217 -14.47 8.46 -9.56
CA VAL A 217 -15.35 8.69 -8.42
C VAL A 217 -15.67 10.18 -8.36
N CYS A 218 -16.97 10.51 -8.38
CA CYS A 218 -17.45 11.87 -8.36
C CYS A 218 -16.90 12.60 -7.12
N LYS A 219 -16.17 13.71 -7.34
CA LYS A 219 -15.57 14.53 -6.27
C LYS A 219 -16.61 15.01 -5.25
N GLU A 220 -17.84 15.30 -5.73
CA GLU A 220 -18.97 15.67 -4.88
C GLU A 220 -19.49 14.50 -4.04
N CYS A 221 -19.45 13.27 -4.57
CA CYS A 221 -19.81 12.07 -3.81
C CYS A 221 -18.81 11.80 -2.68
N LEU A 222 -17.51 12.02 -2.91
CA LEU A 222 -16.47 11.95 -1.89
C LEU A 222 -16.65 13.02 -0.81
N LEU A 223 -16.93 14.26 -1.20
CA LEU A 223 -17.19 15.35 -0.26
C LEU A 223 -18.45 15.09 0.57
N ARG A 224 -19.52 14.56 -0.04
CA ARG A 224 -20.76 14.19 0.67
C ARG A 224 -20.53 13.05 1.66
N ALA A 225 -19.77 12.03 1.29
CA ALA A 225 -19.38 10.92 2.17
C ALA A 225 -18.52 11.42 3.33
N HIS A 226 -17.60 12.35 3.08
CA HIS A 226 -16.77 12.98 4.09
C HIS A 226 -17.63 13.79 5.09
N HIS A 227 -18.58 14.61 4.62
CA HIS A 227 -19.50 15.36 5.48
C HIS A 227 -20.46 14.47 6.28
N ALA A 228 -20.85 13.31 5.71
CA ALA A 228 -21.72 12.35 6.39
C ALA A 228 -20.96 11.39 7.33
N ALA A 229 -19.63 11.50 7.45
CA ALA A 229 -18.75 10.57 8.18
C ALA A 229 -18.94 9.10 7.76
N GLN A 230 -19.32 8.85 6.50
CA GLN A 230 -19.49 7.53 5.94
C GLN A 230 -18.19 7.10 5.28
N GLY A 231 -17.65 5.94 5.65
CA GLY A 231 -16.41 5.38 5.10
C GLY A 231 -16.54 4.78 3.70
N PHE A 232 -17.72 4.83 3.07
CA PHE A 232 -17.98 4.24 1.76
C PHE A 232 -18.81 5.15 0.86
N VAL A 233 -18.42 5.21 -0.41
CA VAL A 233 -19.23 5.77 -1.49
C VAL A 233 -19.81 4.61 -2.27
N SER A 234 -21.13 4.35 -2.14
CA SER A 234 -21.81 3.42 -3.03
C SER A 234 -22.01 4.08 -4.38
N PRO A 235 -21.60 3.46 -5.50
CA PRO A 235 -21.99 3.94 -6.81
C PRO A 235 -23.52 3.86 -6.90
N GLN A 236 -24.19 4.99 -7.10
CA GLN A 236 -25.60 4.99 -7.46
C GLN A 236 -25.70 4.49 -8.89
N VAL A 237 -26.26 3.29 -9.06
CA VAL A 237 -26.74 2.83 -10.35
C VAL A 237 -27.90 3.77 -10.72
N GLN A 238 -27.66 4.66 -11.66
CA GLN A 238 -28.75 5.41 -12.29
C GLN A 238 -29.56 4.41 -13.12
N ALA A 239 -30.84 4.26 -12.76
CA ALA A 239 -31.84 3.50 -13.50
C ALA A 239 -32.24 4.23 -14.80
#